data_5e0bfe6b294b363b4193e4854a8ba1fa
#
_entry.id   5e0bfe6b294b363b4193e4854a8ba1fa
#
_cell.length_a   1.000
_cell.length_b   1.000
_cell.length_c   1.000
_cell.angle_alpha   90.00
_cell.angle_beta   90.00
_cell.angle_gamma   90.00
#
_symmetry.space_group_name_H-M   'P 1'
#
loop_
_entity.id
_entity.type
_entity.pdbx_description
1 polymer ?
#
loop_
_entity_poly.entity_id
_entity_poly.type
_entity_poly.pdbx_seq_one_letter_code
_entity_poly.pdbx_strand_id
1 'polypeptide(L)'
;MKKITLYPAERNNYKRFYDMADAVYEIRNEDGTQIGLLFLTYYVDGSLFIEWIELMSCFQYNGYLRHIFAELHRMFPDKVIQLQCSEEKEHKFTGIGCRVVGYDEFTELNILEYDVKNQN
;
A
#
# COMPACT_ATOMS: atom_id res chain seq x y z
N MET A 1 -9.64 -6.73 -18.07
CA MET A 1 -10.00 -5.84 -16.95
C MET A 1 -8.98 -6.00 -15.82
N LYS A 2 -8.42 -4.91 -15.33
CA LYS A 2 -7.47 -4.98 -14.22
C LYS A 2 -8.17 -5.32 -12.92
N LYS A 3 -7.60 -6.26 -12.20
CA LYS A 3 -8.11 -6.68 -10.90
C LYS A 3 -6.94 -7.07 -10.02
N ILE A 4 -7.04 -6.76 -8.74
CA ILE A 4 -6.02 -7.12 -7.76
C ILE A 4 -6.61 -8.05 -6.72
N THR A 5 -5.85 -9.05 -6.35
CA THR A 5 -6.12 -9.88 -5.17
C THR A 5 -4.89 -9.81 -4.26
N LEU A 6 -5.12 -9.63 -2.96
CA LEU A 6 -4.07 -9.63 -1.95
C LEU A 6 -4.13 -10.96 -1.22
N TYR A 7 -3.11 -11.78 -1.39
CA TYR A 7 -2.99 -13.08 -0.74
C TYR A 7 -2.04 -12.98 0.44
N PRO A 8 -2.44 -13.47 1.62
CA PRO A 8 -1.50 -13.55 2.73
C PRO A 8 -0.31 -14.40 2.32
N ALA A 9 0.89 -13.83 2.40
CA ALA A 9 2.10 -14.54 2.04
C ALA A 9 2.45 -15.55 3.14
N GLU A 10 2.99 -16.70 2.76
CA GLU A 10 3.44 -17.67 3.73
C GLU A 10 4.61 -17.13 4.53
N ARG A 11 4.47 -17.16 5.86
CA ARG A 11 5.46 -16.59 6.77
C ARG A 11 6.85 -17.18 6.57
N ASN A 12 6.93 -18.47 6.27
CA ASN A 12 8.22 -19.13 6.05
C ASN A 12 8.98 -18.59 4.85
N ASN A 13 8.26 -18.13 3.81
CA ASN A 13 8.89 -17.58 2.60
C ASN A 13 9.36 -16.13 2.78
N TYR A 14 8.82 -15.43 3.77
CA TYR A 14 9.08 -14.01 3.97
C TYR A 14 9.44 -13.68 5.41
N LYS A 15 10.07 -14.62 6.11
CA LYS A 15 10.35 -14.55 7.55
C LYS A 15 11.07 -13.25 7.97
N ARG A 16 12.08 -12.85 7.20
CA ARG A 16 12.84 -11.64 7.51
C ARG A 16 12.03 -10.34 7.36
N PHE A 17 10.98 -10.37 6.54
CA PHE A 17 10.10 -9.21 6.34
C PHE A 17 9.01 -9.12 7.40
N TYR A 18 8.62 -10.24 7.99
CA TYR A 18 7.70 -10.25 9.13
C TYR A 18 8.31 -9.66 10.40
N ASP A 19 9.63 -9.54 10.45
CA ASP A 19 10.29 -8.82 11.56
C ASP A 19 10.10 -7.29 11.41
N MET A 20 9.71 -6.82 10.24
CA MET A 20 9.55 -5.41 9.90
C MET A 20 8.10 -4.97 9.74
N ALA A 21 7.17 -5.93 9.66
CA ALA A 21 5.78 -5.64 9.40
C ALA A 21 4.88 -6.70 10.06
N ASP A 22 3.64 -6.31 10.34
CA ASP A 22 2.66 -7.23 10.96
C ASP A 22 2.06 -8.19 9.95
N ALA A 23 1.98 -7.79 8.69
CA ALA A 23 1.42 -8.61 7.63
C ALA A 23 2.16 -8.41 6.32
N VAL A 24 2.29 -9.49 5.57
CA VAL A 24 2.88 -9.49 4.23
C VAL A 24 1.87 -10.11 3.27
N TYR A 25 1.60 -9.42 2.16
CA TYR A 25 0.69 -9.90 1.13
C TYR A 25 1.41 -9.99 -0.20
N GLU A 26 1.14 -11.06 -0.94
CA GLU A 26 1.46 -11.14 -2.36
C GLU A 26 0.39 -10.39 -3.13
N ILE A 27 0.82 -9.51 -4.02
CA ILE A 27 -0.10 -8.80 -4.91
C ILE A 27 -0.22 -9.61 -6.19
N ARG A 28 -1.43 -10.06 -6.51
CA ARG A 28 -1.70 -10.85 -7.72
C ARG A 28 -2.67 -10.10 -8.63
N ASN A 29 -2.43 -10.21 -9.93
CA ASN A 29 -3.27 -9.55 -10.93
C ASN A 29 -4.46 -10.43 -11.33
N GLU A 30 -5.21 -10.01 -12.35
CA GLU A 30 -6.40 -10.69 -12.86
C GLU A 30 -6.13 -12.13 -13.34
N ASP A 31 -4.90 -12.41 -13.72
CA ASP A 31 -4.48 -13.75 -14.18
C ASP A 31 -3.96 -14.63 -13.05
N GLY A 32 -3.95 -14.12 -11.82
CA GLY A 32 -3.39 -14.82 -10.68
C GLY A 32 -1.87 -14.77 -10.59
N THR A 33 -1.23 -13.98 -11.45
CA THR A 33 0.23 -13.80 -11.45
C THR A 33 0.63 -12.88 -10.32
N GLN A 34 1.65 -13.26 -9.57
CA GLN A 34 2.22 -12.38 -8.55
C GLN A 34 2.97 -11.24 -9.23
N ILE A 35 2.53 -10.02 -8.97
CA ILE A 35 3.10 -8.81 -9.58
C ILE A 35 3.82 -7.91 -8.58
N GLY A 36 3.76 -8.24 -7.28
CA GLY A 36 4.41 -7.45 -6.27
C GLY A 36 4.20 -7.96 -4.85
N LEU A 37 4.64 -7.14 -3.89
CA LEU A 37 4.55 -7.41 -2.46
C LEU A 37 4.05 -6.17 -1.73
N LEU A 38 3.34 -6.39 -0.63
CA LEU A 38 2.79 -5.34 0.22
C LEU A 38 3.03 -5.72 1.69
N PHE A 39 3.68 -4.83 2.44
CA PHE A 39 3.95 -5.00 3.86
C PHE A 39 3.16 -3.98 4.66
N LEU A 40 2.41 -4.46 5.67
CA LEU A 40 1.52 -3.62 6.46
C LEU A 40 1.86 -3.70 7.95
N THR A 41 1.70 -2.59 8.64
CA THR A 41 1.78 -2.52 10.10
C THR A 41 0.44 -2.01 10.64
N TYR A 42 -0.07 -2.67 11.68
CA TYR A 42 -1.32 -2.27 12.33
C TYR A 42 -0.99 -1.43 13.55
N TYR A 43 -1.36 -0.15 13.52
CA TYR A 43 -1.13 0.75 14.62
C TYR A 43 -2.23 0.65 15.68
N VAL A 44 -1.86 0.96 16.92
CA VAL A 44 -2.77 0.91 18.07
C VAL A 44 -3.97 1.85 17.90
N ASP A 45 -3.78 2.97 17.20
CA ASP A 45 -4.84 3.94 16.95
C ASP A 45 -5.86 3.49 15.91
N GLY A 46 -5.67 2.29 15.34
CA GLY A 46 -6.56 1.75 14.32
C GLY A 46 -6.15 2.07 12.89
N SER A 47 -5.06 2.79 12.69
CA SER A 47 -4.58 3.06 11.35
C SER A 47 -3.78 1.88 10.78
N LEU A 48 -3.77 1.79 9.46
CA LEU A 48 -3.06 0.78 8.71
C LEU A 48 -1.92 1.48 7.97
N PHE A 49 -0.69 1.11 8.29
CA PHE A 49 0.49 1.75 7.71
C PHE A 49 1.12 0.84 6.66
N ILE A 50 1.35 1.38 5.46
CA ILE A 50 2.04 0.66 4.39
C ILE A 50 3.55 0.85 4.60
N GLU A 51 4.21 -0.19 5.12
CA GLU A 51 5.66 -0.18 5.32
C GLU A 51 6.40 -0.26 3.99
N TRP A 52 5.86 -1.04 3.04
CA TRP A 52 6.50 -1.27 1.76
C TRP A 52 5.45 -1.68 0.74
N ILE A 53 5.53 -1.13 -0.44
CA ILE A 53 4.74 -1.55 -1.58
C ILE A 53 5.66 -1.60 -2.78
N GLU A 54 5.70 -2.76 -3.43
CA GLU A 54 6.58 -2.99 -4.57
C GLU A 54 5.81 -3.68 -5.68
N LEU A 55 5.90 -3.15 -6.87
CA LEU A 55 5.41 -3.79 -8.08
C LEU A 55 6.60 -4.09 -8.99
N MET A 56 6.57 -5.24 -9.64
CA MET A 56 7.55 -5.58 -10.66
C MET A 56 7.52 -4.52 -11.75
N SER A 57 8.70 -4.19 -12.31
CA SER A 57 8.85 -3.04 -13.21
C SER A 57 7.89 -3.06 -14.40
N CYS A 58 7.60 -4.23 -14.95
CA CYS A 58 6.67 -4.36 -16.09
C CYS A 58 5.20 -4.08 -15.72
N PHE A 59 4.88 -4.03 -14.43
CA PHE A 59 3.53 -3.73 -13.95
C PHE A 59 3.39 -2.34 -13.34
N GLN A 60 4.48 -1.58 -13.26
CA GLN A 60 4.44 -0.20 -12.77
C GLN A 60 3.81 0.71 -13.81
N TYR A 61 3.15 1.78 -13.36
CA TYR A 61 2.53 2.81 -14.19
C TYR A 61 1.37 2.29 -15.08
N ASN A 62 0.81 1.12 -14.75
CA ASN A 62 -0.29 0.52 -15.50
C ASN A 62 -1.64 0.60 -14.78
N GLY A 63 -1.74 1.44 -13.75
CA GLY A 63 -3.00 1.63 -13.02
C GLY A 63 -3.26 0.62 -11.90
N TYR A 64 -2.36 -0.32 -11.64
CA TYR A 64 -2.55 -1.30 -10.58
C TYR A 64 -2.53 -0.70 -9.18
N LEU A 65 -1.76 0.38 -8.96
CA LEU A 65 -1.65 0.99 -7.65
C LEU A 65 -3.02 1.46 -7.12
N ARG A 66 -3.84 2.03 -7.99
CA ARG A 66 -5.21 2.45 -7.64
C ARG A 66 -6.03 1.26 -7.16
N HIS A 67 -5.91 0.12 -7.84
CA HIS A 67 -6.65 -1.10 -7.47
C HIS A 67 -6.16 -1.69 -6.16
N ILE A 68 -4.88 -1.58 -5.86
CA ILE A 68 -4.30 -2.05 -4.59
C ILE A 68 -4.91 -1.28 -3.41
N PHE A 69 -4.97 0.05 -3.52
CA PHE A 69 -5.55 0.87 -2.46
C PHE A 69 -7.05 0.63 -2.31
N ALA A 70 -7.76 0.45 -3.42
CA ALA A 70 -9.20 0.12 -3.38
C ALA A 70 -9.44 -1.22 -2.68
N GLU A 71 -8.59 -2.23 -2.95
CA GLU A 71 -8.69 -3.54 -2.31
C GLU A 71 -8.38 -3.46 -0.82
N LEU A 72 -7.36 -2.69 -0.42
CA LEU A 72 -7.06 -2.46 0.99
C LEU A 72 -8.24 -1.82 1.71
N HIS A 73 -8.85 -0.83 1.09
CA HIS A 73 -10.03 -0.18 1.68
C HIS A 73 -11.20 -1.14 1.81
N ARG A 74 -11.40 -2.02 0.83
CA ARG A 74 -12.44 -3.05 0.89
C ARG A 74 -12.21 -4.03 2.05
N MET A 75 -10.93 -4.43 2.26
CA MET A 75 -10.56 -5.36 3.33
C MET A 75 -10.62 -4.72 4.72
N PHE A 76 -10.31 -3.44 4.81
CA PHE A 76 -10.21 -2.69 6.07
C PHE A 76 -11.02 -1.39 5.99
N PRO A 77 -12.35 -1.47 5.84
CA PRO A 77 -13.16 -0.28 5.54
C PRO A 77 -13.17 0.78 6.64
N ASP A 78 -12.88 0.38 7.89
CA ASP A 78 -12.91 1.28 9.04
C ASP A 78 -11.53 1.82 9.41
N LYS A 79 -10.49 1.48 8.63
CA LYS A 79 -9.14 1.89 8.95
C LYS A 79 -8.65 3.00 8.03
N VAL A 80 -7.93 3.95 8.61
CA VAL A 80 -7.21 4.96 7.84
C VAL A 80 -5.93 4.30 7.30
N ILE A 81 -5.70 4.42 6.00
CA ILE A 81 -4.52 3.87 5.34
C ILE A 81 -3.49 4.99 5.21
N GLN A 82 -2.31 4.79 5.78
CA GLN A 82 -1.22 5.76 5.76
C GLN A 82 0.03 5.18 5.11
N LEU A 83 0.84 6.06 4.55
CA LEU A 83 2.16 5.72 4.03
C LEU A 83 3.07 6.93 4.13
N GLN A 84 4.36 6.69 3.92
CA GLN A 84 5.34 7.77 3.81
C GLN A 84 6.03 7.67 2.47
N CYS A 85 6.29 8.81 1.86
CA CYS A 85 7.06 8.86 0.62
C CYS A 85 7.79 10.18 0.47
N SER A 86 8.81 10.20 -0.40
CA SER A 86 9.52 11.42 -0.75
C SER A 86 8.62 12.33 -1.59
N GLU A 87 8.95 13.62 -1.59
CA GLU A 87 8.23 14.60 -2.39
C GLU A 87 8.19 14.22 -3.87
N GLU A 88 9.27 13.63 -4.37
CA GLU A 88 9.36 13.19 -5.77
C GLU A 88 8.33 12.13 -6.15
N LYS A 89 7.96 11.27 -5.20
CA LYS A 89 7.03 10.15 -5.44
C LYS A 89 5.60 10.46 -5.06
N GLU A 90 5.37 11.60 -4.46
CA GLU A 90 4.08 11.99 -3.89
C GLU A 90 2.96 12.00 -4.92
N HIS A 91 3.24 12.48 -6.13
CA HIS A 91 2.22 12.67 -7.16
C HIS A 91 1.54 11.36 -7.59
N LYS A 92 2.24 10.23 -7.57
CA LYS A 92 1.63 8.95 -7.95
C LYS A 92 0.61 8.48 -6.92
N PHE A 93 0.78 8.87 -5.66
CA PHE A 93 -0.16 8.55 -4.60
C PHE A 93 -1.30 9.57 -4.53
N THR A 94 -1.01 10.87 -4.69
CA THR A 94 -2.07 11.87 -4.70
C THR A 94 -3.00 11.69 -5.89
N GLY A 95 -2.47 11.20 -7.00
CA GLY A 95 -3.27 10.90 -8.20
C GLY A 95 -4.29 9.78 -8.02
N ILE A 96 -4.15 8.94 -6.98
CA ILE A 96 -5.07 7.84 -6.71
C ILE A 96 -5.94 8.06 -5.47
N GLY A 97 -5.87 9.25 -4.86
CA GLY A 97 -6.73 9.59 -3.75
C GLY A 97 -6.03 9.79 -2.40
N CYS A 98 -4.71 9.73 -2.36
CA CYS A 98 -3.96 10.07 -1.15
C CYS A 98 -3.79 11.58 -1.04
N ARG A 99 -3.67 12.07 0.19
CA ARG A 99 -3.34 13.48 0.45
C ARG A 99 -2.23 13.56 1.47
N VAL A 100 -1.43 14.61 1.38
CA VAL A 100 -0.35 14.87 2.33
C VAL A 100 -0.98 15.42 3.62
N VAL A 101 -0.70 14.77 4.74
CA VAL A 101 -1.24 15.14 6.05
C VAL A 101 -0.16 15.57 7.04
N GLY A 102 1.10 15.34 6.73
CA GLY A 102 2.19 15.71 7.62
C GLY A 102 3.55 15.40 7.06
N TYR A 103 4.55 15.55 7.91
CA TYR A 103 5.96 15.34 7.59
C TYR A 103 6.64 14.69 8.78
N ASP A 104 7.44 13.66 8.53
CA ASP A 104 8.20 12.96 9.56
C ASP A 104 9.64 13.43 9.53
N GLU A 105 10.07 14.11 10.59
CA GLU A 105 11.42 14.66 10.69
C GLU A 105 12.52 13.60 10.76
N PHE A 106 12.19 12.41 11.29
CA PHE A 106 13.16 11.31 11.40
C PHE A 106 13.45 10.67 10.05
N THR A 107 12.41 10.42 9.27
CA THR A 107 12.56 9.79 7.95
C THR A 107 12.79 10.80 6.84
N GLU A 108 12.48 12.07 7.11
CA GLU A 108 12.48 13.15 6.11
C GLU A 108 11.53 12.86 4.95
N LEU A 109 10.40 12.20 5.26
CA LEU A 109 9.39 11.84 4.28
C LEU A 109 8.05 12.49 4.63
N ASN A 110 7.26 12.75 3.60
CA ASN A 110 5.88 13.20 3.77
C ASN A 110 5.01 12.05 4.20
N ILE A 111 4.04 12.34 5.07
CA ILE A 111 3.04 11.38 5.53
C ILE A 111 1.78 11.61 4.69
N LEU A 112 1.28 10.55 4.08
CA LEU A 112 0.09 10.59 3.24
C LEU A 112 -0.99 9.68 3.82
N GLU A 113 -2.25 10.07 3.60
CA GLU A 113 -3.42 9.25 3.92
C GLU A 113 -4.27 9.03 2.68
N TYR A 114 -4.74 7.80 2.52
CA TYR A 114 -5.68 7.47 1.46
C TYR A 114 -7.07 7.92 1.92
N ASP A 115 -7.68 8.82 1.16
CA ASP A 115 -8.99 9.38 1.48
C ASP A 115 -9.97 9.06 0.36
N VAL A 116 -10.89 8.15 0.64
CA VAL A 116 -11.91 7.72 -0.32
C VAL A 116 -12.77 8.89 -0.79
N LYS A 117 -12.98 9.88 0.08
CA LYS A 117 -13.80 11.07 -0.24
C LYS A 117 -13.15 11.94 -1.31
N ASN A 118 -11.83 11.85 -1.48
CA ASN A 118 -11.10 12.64 -2.48
C ASN A 118 -11.12 12.01 -3.86
N GLN A 119 -11.83 10.91 -4.05
CA GLN A 119 -11.88 10.20 -5.33
C GLN A 119 -13.06 10.56 -6.22
N ASN A 120 -13.87 11.45 -5.76
CA ASN A 120 -15.05 11.89 -6.54
C ASN A 120 -14.72 13.08 -7.44
#